data_332700439470da3852d79d065ea69fe1
#
_entry.id   332700439470da3852d79d065ea69fe1
#
_cell.length_a   1.000
_cell.length_b   1.000
_cell.length_c   1.000
_cell.angle_alpha   90.00
_cell.angle_beta   90.00
_cell.angle_gamma   90.00
#
_symmetry.space_group_name_H-M   'P 1'
#
loop_
_entity.id
_entity.type
_entity.pdbx_description
1 polymer ?
#
loop_
_entity_poly.entity_id
_entity_poly.type
_entity_poly.pdbx_seq_one_letter_code
_entity_poly.pdbx_strand_id
1 'polypeptide(L)'
;LRTVVTGLAIDAAGFVEKTAEVAERHAETVMPDQTYLQQAQPSTFGHYVLTFAYPALRDGTRLVPGADWVNQSPGGAGCVNGSRLNPDRPRIAELLGFDGVIEHTRDAMWQTDTLVHLLATGTSLVTGLSKLAEDLEIWDSQEFDFVDLAESYTRSSVLMPQKRNPYAMSIVRGAAGVLIGRLAGLLAVVKTPSARTDNLIFAYGEVPRSLDLAARVTRLMGGVVATLRVRPERMWESLVGGFSQATDLAEYVMQTCEVDYRTAYRVVGTTVRDAAQKGLRGIDLTGQMLDEAAVREIGRPLGLADRDLEDVLDPRKIAFGRTSPGGAAPGIVREMAGNCRVEAGKLEEEARRRQAHYRDAEARLLEMARAGAQAGASSIE
;
A
#
# COMPACT_ATOMS: atom_id res chain seq x y z
N LEU A 1 -2.25 -23.35 -5.05
CA LEU A 1 -1.90 -21.96 -5.43
C LEU A 1 -3.14 -21.07 -5.44
N ARG A 2 -4.26 -21.45 -6.08
CA ARG A 2 -5.52 -20.69 -6.15
C ARG A 2 -5.95 -20.11 -4.79
N THR A 3 -5.99 -20.96 -3.76
CA THR A 3 -6.37 -20.58 -2.38
C THR A 3 -5.41 -19.56 -1.77
N VAL A 4 -4.12 -19.68 -2.05
CA VAL A 4 -3.10 -18.73 -1.54
C VAL A 4 -3.26 -17.36 -2.21
N VAL A 5 -3.49 -17.33 -3.51
CA VAL A 5 -3.68 -16.08 -4.28
C VAL A 5 -4.94 -15.34 -3.80
N THR A 6 -6.08 -16.04 -3.69
CA THR A 6 -7.32 -15.45 -3.19
C THR A 6 -7.21 -15.06 -1.71
N GLY A 7 -6.43 -15.81 -0.91
CA GLY A 7 -6.10 -15.43 0.46
C GLY A 7 -5.34 -14.12 0.55
N LEU A 8 -4.32 -13.93 -0.29
CA LEU A 8 -3.59 -12.68 -0.37
C LEU A 8 -4.47 -11.50 -0.81
N ALA A 9 -5.42 -11.73 -1.74
CA ALA A 9 -6.37 -10.71 -2.15
C ALA A 9 -7.28 -10.26 -1.00
N ILE A 10 -7.77 -11.22 -0.18
CA ILE A 10 -8.55 -10.94 1.04
C ILE A 10 -7.71 -10.14 2.04
N ASP A 11 -6.44 -10.51 2.24
CA ASP A 11 -5.56 -9.79 3.17
C ASP A 11 -5.25 -8.37 2.69
N ALA A 12 -5.10 -8.17 1.37
CA ALA A 12 -4.95 -6.84 0.78
C ALA A 12 -6.21 -6.00 0.98
N ALA A 13 -7.39 -6.56 0.75
CA ALA A 13 -8.67 -5.89 1.01
C ALA A 13 -8.80 -5.49 2.49
N GLY A 14 -8.50 -6.39 3.41
CA GLY A 14 -8.54 -6.11 4.85
C GLY A 14 -7.52 -5.04 5.30
N PHE A 15 -6.35 -4.97 4.67
CA PHE A 15 -5.41 -3.86 4.90
C PHE A 15 -5.99 -2.53 4.41
N VAL A 16 -6.57 -2.50 3.22
CA VAL A 16 -7.21 -1.29 2.64
C VAL A 16 -8.34 -0.79 3.52
N GLU A 17 -9.23 -1.68 3.97
CA GLU A 17 -10.35 -1.34 4.85
C GLU A 17 -9.87 -0.67 6.14
N LYS A 18 -8.93 -1.30 6.86
CA LYS A 18 -8.36 -0.77 8.10
C LYS A 18 -7.65 0.57 7.90
N THR A 19 -6.95 0.70 6.77
CA THR A 19 -6.27 1.95 6.42
C THR A 19 -7.27 3.07 6.13
N ALA A 20 -8.35 2.76 5.43
CA ALA A 20 -9.43 3.71 5.16
C ALA A 20 -10.17 4.14 6.43
N GLU A 21 -10.40 3.22 7.39
CA GLU A 21 -10.97 3.57 8.70
C GLU A 21 -10.07 4.52 9.50
N VAL A 22 -8.75 4.29 9.47
CA VAL A 22 -7.79 5.19 10.12
C VAL A 22 -7.76 6.54 9.43
N ALA A 23 -7.81 6.56 8.09
CA ALA A 23 -7.86 7.79 7.32
C ALA A 23 -9.10 8.63 7.65
N GLU A 24 -10.26 8.00 7.78
CA GLU A 24 -11.51 8.68 8.14
C GLU A 24 -11.44 9.27 9.55
N ARG A 25 -10.93 8.52 10.53
CA ARG A 25 -10.73 9.00 11.91
C ARG A 25 -9.79 10.20 12.01
N HIS A 26 -8.78 10.24 11.17
CA HIS A 26 -7.72 11.24 11.15
C HIS A 26 -7.81 12.20 9.96
N ALA A 27 -8.98 12.34 9.34
CA ALA A 27 -9.20 13.27 8.23
C ALA A 27 -8.96 14.74 8.62
N GLU A 28 -9.07 15.08 9.90
CA GLU A 28 -8.85 16.43 10.45
C GLU A 28 -7.55 16.56 11.26
N THR A 29 -6.78 15.48 11.40
CA THR A 29 -5.49 15.50 12.08
C THR A 29 -4.44 16.11 11.16
N VAL A 30 -4.15 17.39 11.36
CA VAL A 30 -3.20 18.14 10.53
C VAL A 30 -1.76 17.70 10.85
N MET A 31 -0.97 17.51 9.81
CA MET A 31 0.43 17.12 9.91
C MET A 31 1.29 17.80 8.84
N PRO A 32 2.61 17.94 9.06
CA PRO A 32 3.51 18.31 7.98
C PRO A 32 3.65 17.12 7.02
N ASP A 33 3.28 17.29 5.76
CA ASP A 33 3.71 16.35 4.73
C ASP A 33 5.20 16.53 4.46
N GLN A 34 5.87 15.46 4.04
CA GLN A 34 7.33 15.44 3.96
C GLN A 34 7.80 14.92 2.60
N THR A 35 8.86 15.56 2.12
CA THR A 35 9.72 15.02 1.06
C THR A 35 11.17 15.07 1.56
N TYR A 36 11.94 13.97 1.35
CA TYR A 36 13.32 13.88 1.90
C TYR A 36 13.41 14.08 3.42
N LEU A 37 12.37 13.71 4.16
CA LEU A 37 12.21 13.97 5.59
C LEU A 37 12.21 15.48 5.93
N GLN A 38 12.02 16.36 4.97
CA GLN A 38 11.82 17.78 5.16
C GLN A 38 10.34 18.11 5.04
N GLN A 39 9.86 19.04 5.87
CA GLN A 39 8.50 19.54 5.79
C GLN A 39 8.25 20.19 4.44
N ALA A 40 7.22 19.74 3.74
CA ALA A 40 6.80 20.27 2.45
C ALA A 40 5.61 21.22 2.60
N GLN A 41 4.42 20.68 2.82
CA GLN A 41 3.18 21.44 2.92
C GLN A 41 2.30 20.90 4.05
N PRO A 42 1.37 21.72 4.59
CA PRO A 42 0.34 21.22 5.50
C PRO A 42 -0.58 20.20 4.81
N SER A 43 -0.79 19.07 5.46
CA SER A 43 -1.66 17.98 5.02
C SER A 43 -2.43 17.41 6.20
N THR A 44 -3.10 16.27 6.02
CA THR A 44 -3.72 15.51 7.10
C THR A 44 -3.18 14.09 7.18
N PHE A 45 -3.12 13.51 8.37
CA PHE A 45 -2.71 12.12 8.55
C PHE A 45 -3.62 11.15 7.79
N GLY A 46 -4.92 11.47 7.71
CA GLY A 46 -5.86 10.71 6.90
C GLY A 46 -5.49 10.69 5.42
N HIS A 47 -5.12 11.83 4.86
CA HIS A 47 -4.64 11.92 3.48
C HIS A 47 -3.36 11.11 3.28
N TYR A 48 -2.39 11.28 4.17
CA TYR A 48 -1.12 10.56 4.11
C TYR A 48 -1.31 9.04 4.11
N VAL A 49 -2.09 8.49 5.04
CA VAL A 49 -2.20 7.03 5.18
C VAL A 49 -2.92 6.38 3.99
N LEU A 50 -3.84 7.09 3.33
CA LEU A 50 -4.50 6.63 2.10
C LEU A 50 -3.52 6.42 0.94
N THR A 51 -2.35 7.06 0.95
CA THR A 51 -1.29 6.83 -0.04
C THR A 51 -0.92 5.34 -0.15
N PHE A 52 -1.09 4.57 0.93
CA PHE A 52 -0.77 3.14 0.97
C PHE A 52 -1.99 2.24 0.69
N ALA A 53 -3.20 2.73 0.90
CA ALA A 53 -4.43 2.00 0.57
C ALA A 53 -4.59 1.83 -0.95
N TYR A 54 -4.37 2.88 -1.72
CA TYR A 54 -4.55 2.86 -3.18
C TYR A 54 -3.66 1.84 -3.92
N PRO A 55 -2.33 1.78 -3.71
CA PRO A 55 -1.50 0.76 -4.35
C PRO A 55 -1.83 -0.65 -3.85
N ALA A 56 -2.15 -0.84 -2.57
CA ALA A 56 -2.57 -2.13 -2.04
C ALA A 56 -3.86 -2.62 -2.69
N LEU A 57 -4.83 -1.73 -2.91
CA LEU A 57 -6.06 -2.04 -3.63
C LEU A 57 -5.79 -2.42 -5.09
N ARG A 58 -4.91 -1.68 -5.78
CA ARG A 58 -4.53 -2.01 -7.17
C ARG A 58 -3.84 -3.37 -7.26
N ASP A 59 -2.93 -3.69 -6.34
CA ASP A 59 -2.25 -4.98 -6.33
C ASP A 59 -3.21 -6.11 -5.94
N GLY A 60 -4.08 -5.91 -4.95
CA GLY A 60 -5.16 -6.85 -4.61
C GLY A 60 -6.06 -7.15 -5.81
N THR A 61 -6.48 -6.12 -6.54
CA THR A 61 -7.29 -6.26 -7.75
C THR A 61 -6.57 -7.05 -8.86
N ARG A 62 -5.25 -6.89 -9.02
CA ARG A 62 -4.44 -7.67 -9.99
C ARG A 62 -4.35 -9.15 -9.63
N LEU A 63 -4.50 -9.53 -8.37
CA LEU A 63 -4.50 -10.93 -7.95
C LEU A 63 -5.72 -11.70 -8.45
N VAL A 64 -6.85 -11.04 -8.67
CA VAL A 64 -8.09 -11.70 -9.13
C VAL A 64 -7.93 -12.31 -10.53
N PRO A 65 -7.55 -11.58 -11.60
CA PRO A 65 -7.29 -12.20 -12.89
C PRO A 65 -6.08 -13.15 -12.84
N GLY A 66 -5.11 -12.92 -11.96
CA GLY A 66 -4.03 -13.88 -11.71
C GLY A 66 -4.54 -15.21 -11.16
N ALA A 67 -5.60 -15.19 -10.34
CA ALA A 67 -6.27 -16.40 -9.87
C ALA A 67 -6.98 -17.14 -11.03
N ASP A 68 -7.56 -16.44 -12.00
CA ASP A 68 -8.16 -17.05 -13.19
C ASP A 68 -7.14 -17.83 -14.01
N TRP A 69 -5.96 -17.26 -14.22
CA TRP A 69 -4.91 -17.93 -15.00
C TRP A 69 -4.42 -19.21 -14.35
N VAL A 70 -4.29 -19.27 -13.03
CA VAL A 70 -3.91 -20.50 -12.32
C VAL A 70 -5.10 -21.39 -12.03
N ASN A 71 -6.32 -20.99 -12.42
CA ASN A 71 -7.54 -21.81 -12.35
C ASN A 71 -7.88 -22.53 -13.67
N GLN A 72 -6.87 -22.78 -14.49
CA GLN A 72 -6.92 -23.64 -15.67
C GLN A 72 -6.18 -24.94 -15.38
N SER A 73 -6.81 -26.09 -15.65
CA SER A 73 -6.23 -27.41 -15.34
C SER A 73 -5.15 -27.82 -16.33
N PRO A 74 -3.96 -28.19 -15.89
CA PRO A 74 -2.96 -28.88 -16.73
C PRO A 74 -3.23 -30.37 -16.83
N GLY A 75 -4.20 -30.92 -16.09
CA GLY A 75 -4.47 -32.34 -15.96
C GLY A 75 -4.65 -33.03 -17.30
N GLY A 76 -4.04 -34.22 -17.48
CA GLY A 76 -4.15 -35.02 -18.69
C GLY A 76 -3.37 -34.47 -19.91
N ALA A 77 -2.55 -33.42 -19.77
CA ALA A 77 -1.77 -32.84 -20.86
C ALA A 77 -0.69 -33.79 -21.45
N GLY A 78 -0.37 -34.86 -20.74
CA GLY A 78 0.74 -35.76 -21.14
C GLY A 78 2.12 -35.13 -20.91
N CYS A 79 3.13 -35.64 -21.60
CA CYS A 79 4.48 -35.12 -21.42
C CYS A 79 4.70 -33.78 -22.13
N VAL A 80 4.35 -33.68 -23.42
CA VAL A 80 4.55 -32.44 -24.22
C VAL A 80 3.46 -32.19 -25.26
N ASN A 81 2.82 -33.23 -25.83
CA ASN A 81 1.95 -33.12 -27.00
C ASN A 81 0.67 -33.96 -26.89
N GLY A 82 0.21 -34.19 -25.68
CA GLY A 82 -0.99 -34.99 -25.41
C GLY A 82 -0.66 -36.44 -25.06
N SER A 83 -1.73 -37.25 -24.98
CA SER A 83 -1.65 -38.67 -24.63
C SER A 83 -2.50 -39.52 -25.58
N ARG A 84 -2.00 -40.67 -25.97
CA ARG A 84 -2.80 -41.68 -26.74
C ARG A 84 -3.92 -42.30 -25.90
N LEU A 85 -3.86 -42.20 -24.57
CA LEU A 85 -4.94 -42.67 -23.68
C LEU A 85 -6.16 -41.77 -23.74
N ASN A 86 -6.03 -40.60 -24.37
CA ASN A 86 -7.07 -39.60 -24.56
C ASN A 86 -7.94 -39.33 -23.30
N PRO A 87 -7.29 -38.92 -22.18
CA PRO A 87 -8.02 -38.66 -20.94
C PRO A 87 -9.04 -37.54 -21.14
N ASP A 88 -10.16 -37.63 -20.48
CA ASP A 88 -11.17 -36.57 -20.46
C ASP A 88 -10.71 -35.37 -19.62
N ARG A 89 -9.93 -34.49 -20.24
CA ARG A 89 -9.36 -33.31 -19.60
C ARG A 89 -10.41 -32.34 -19.03
N PRO A 90 -11.51 -32.05 -19.77
CA PRO A 90 -12.62 -31.26 -19.21
C PRO A 90 -13.21 -31.87 -17.95
N ARG A 91 -13.42 -33.18 -17.91
CA ARG A 91 -13.94 -33.87 -16.74
C ARG A 91 -12.97 -33.81 -15.55
N ILE A 92 -11.70 -33.97 -15.81
CA ILE A 92 -10.65 -33.78 -14.77
C ILE A 92 -10.68 -32.37 -14.21
N ALA A 93 -10.79 -31.35 -15.05
CA ALA A 93 -10.88 -29.96 -14.62
C ALA A 93 -12.13 -29.71 -13.76
N GLU A 94 -13.29 -30.16 -14.20
CA GLU A 94 -14.57 -30.04 -13.48
C GLU A 94 -14.49 -30.69 -12.08
N LEU A 95 -14.01 -31.94 -11.99
CA LEU A 95 -13.88 -32.67 -10.73
C LEU A 95 -12.94 -31.97 -9.74
N LEU A 96 -11.91 -31.32 -10.22
CA LEU A 96 -10.93 -30.57 -9.42
C LEU A 96 -11.36 -29.12 -9.17
N GLY A 97 -12.51 -28.69 -9.70
CA GLY A 97 -13.03 -27.34 -9.56
C GLY A 97 -12.18 -26.28 -10.27
N PHE A 98 -11.60 -26.62 -11.42
CA PHE A 98 -11.02 -25.67 -12.34
C PHE A 98 -12.09 -25.13 -13.30
N ASP A 99 -11.92 -23.89 -13.76
CA ASP A 99 -12.84 -23.25 -14.71
C ASP A 99 -12.71 -23.80 -16.14
N GLY A 100 -11.57 -24.45 -16.43
CA GLY A 100 -11.30 -25.02 -17.74
C GLY A 100 -9.96 -25.76 -17.78
N VAL A 101 -9.47 -26.02 -18.98
CA VAL A 101 -8.19 -26.69 -19.24
C VAL A 101 -7.23 -25.73 -19.95
N ILE A 102 -5.94 -25.81 -19.64
CA ILE A 102 -4.92 -25.17 -20.46
C ILE A 102 -4.94 -25.82 -21.84
N GLU A 103 -5.28 -25.07 -22.88
CA GLU A 103 -5.54 -25.59 -24.22
C GLU A 103 -4.32 -26.30 -24.80
N HIS A 104 -3.17 -25.62 -24.79
CA HIS A 104 -1.95 -26.14 -25.38
C HIS A 104 -1.18 -26.99 -24.36
N THR A 105 -1.01 -28.28 -24.66
CA THR A 105 -0.42 -29.26 -23.72
C THR A 105 1.02 -28.95 -23.33
N ARG A 106 1.82 -28.39 -24.24
CA ARG A 106 3.20 -27.99 -23.91
C ARG A 106 3.22 -26.73 -23.05
N ASP A 107 2.28 -25.81 -23.24
CA ASP A 107 2.06 -24.65 -22.39
C ASP A 107 1.74 -25.08 -20.96
N ALA A 108 0.79 -26.01 -20.82
CA ALA A 108 0.39 -26.59 -19.53
C ALA A 108 1.52 -27.20 -18.73
N MET A 109 2.58 -27.66 -19.40
CA MET A 109 3.68 -28.35 -18.79
C MET A 109 4.87 -27.42 -18.48
N TRP A 110 5.05 -26.36 -19.24
CA TRP A 110 6.32 -25.62 -19.23
C TRP A 110 6.22 -24.13 -18.92
N GLN A 111 5.13 -23.44 -19.27
CA GLN A 111 5.04 -21.99 -19.07
C GLN A 111 4.85 -21.63 -17.59
N THR A 112 5.47 -20.52 -17.21
CA THR A 112 5.53 -20.07 -15.82
C THR A 112 5.26 -18.57 -15.67
N ASP A 113 4.83 -17.90 -16.74
CA ASP A 113 4.55 -16.47 -16.77
C ASP A 113 3.50 -16.08 -15.72
N THR A 114 2.49 -16.91 -15.49
CA THR A 114 1.49 -16.68 -14.44
C THR A 114 2.10 -16.73 -13.03
N LEU A 115 3.08 -17.61 -12.79
CA LEU A 115 3.79 -17.68 -11.50
C LEU A 115 4.66 -16.45 -11.29
N VAL A 116 5.34 -15.99 -12.35
CA VAL A 116 6.13 -14.75 -12.33
C VAL A 116 5.23 -13.54 -12.03
N HIS A 117 4.09 -13.43 -12.73
CA HIS A 117 3.13 -12.35 -12.53
C HIS A 117 2.61 -12.30 -11.09
N LEU A 118 2.18 -13.43 -10.54
CA LEU A 118 1.66 -13.50 -9.18
C LEU A 118 2.72 -13.12 -8.13
N LEU A 119 3.93 -13.65 -8.27
CA LEU A 119 5.01 -13.29 -7.34
C LEU A 119 5.41 -11.82 -7.47
N ALA A 120 5.43 -11.26 -8.69
CA ALA A 120 5.69 -9.85 -8.91
C ALA A 120 4.63 -8.97 -8.24
N THR A 121 3.35 -9.33 -8.36
CA THR A 121 2.24 -8.61 -7.72
C THR A 121 2.34 -8.66 -6.17
N GLY A 122 2.59 -9.84 -5.61
CA GLY A 122 2.81 -9.97 -4.16
C GLY A 122 4.05 -9.20 -3.67
N THR A 123 5.12 -9.18 -4.46
CA THR A 123 6.33 -8.39 -4.17
C THR A 123 6.04 -6.89 -4.23
N SER A 124 5.28 -6.41 -5.22
CA SER A 124 4.84 -5.01 -5.35
C SER A 124 4.06 -4.58 -4.11
N LEU A 125 3.06 -5.36 -3.71
CA LEU A 125 2.25 -5.09 -2.51
C LEU A 125 3.13 -4.91 -1.28
N VAL A 126 4.00 -5.88 -0.97
CA VAL A 126 4.84 -5.83 0.24
C VAL A 126 5.89 -4.73 0.16
N THR A 127 6.39 -4.39 -1.04
CA THR A 127 7.29 -3.24 -1.23
C THR A 127 6.59 -1.92 -0.90
N GLY A 128 5.30 -1.77 -1.27
CA GLY A 128 4.48 -0.64 -0.86
C GLY A 128 4.32 -0.57 0.67
N LEU A 129 4.03 -1.71 1.32
CA LEU A 129 3.93 -1.80 2.78
C LEU A 129 5.27 -1.52 3.48
N SER A 130 6.39 -1.87 2.86
CA SER A 130 7.73 -1.58 3.39
C SER A 130 8.01 -0.08 3.47
N LYS A 131 7.49 0.72 2.55
CA LYS A 131 7.61 2.19 2.62
C LYS A 131 6.85 2.74 3.83
N LEU A 132 5.60 2.31 4.03
CA LEU A 132 4.84 2.68 5.22
C LEU A 132 5.55 2.24 6.51
N ALA A 133 6.10 1.03 6.52
CA ALA A 133 6.85 0.52 7.67
C ALA A 133 8.07 1.38 8.00
N GLU A 134 8.79 1.89 7.00
CA GLU A 134 9.93 2.78 7.20
C GLU A 134 9.50 4.12 7.78
N ASP A 135 8.46 4.75 7.24
CA ASP A 135 7.93 6.01 7.76
C ASP A 135 7.42 5.86 9.21
N LEU A 136 6.69 4.77 9.52
CA LEU A 136 6.23 4.51 10.88
C LEU A 136 7.38 4.23 11.85
N GLU A 137 8.47 3.56 11.42
CA GLU A 137 9.67 3.33 12.22
C GLU A 137 10.35 4.66 12.58
N ILE A 138 10.44 5.60 11.62
CA ILE A 138 10.98 6.94 11.83
C ILE A 138 10.07 7.75 12.76
N TRP A 139 8.76 7.70 12.55
CA TRP A 139 7.80 8.50 13.30
C TRP A 139 7.49 7.97 14.71
N ASP A 140 7.78 6.70 15.00
CA ASP A 140 7.75 6.13 16.37
C ASP A 140 9.04 6.49 17.17
N SER A 141 10.02 7.12 16.54
CA SER A 141 11.24 7.58 17.22
C SER A 141 10.95 8.77 18.15
N GLN A 142 11.80 8.95 19.18
CA GLN A 142 11.68 10.07 20.12
C GLN A 142 11.86 11.45 19.45
N GLU A 143 12.60 11.50 18.35
CA GLU A 143 12.86 12.70 17.58
C GLU A 143 11.61 13.21 16.88
N PHE A 144 10.82 12.32 16.28
CA PHE A 144 9.55 12.67 15.63
C PHE A 144 8.37 12.57 16.59
N ASP A 145 8.18 11.42 17.20
CA ASP A 145 7.10 11.14 18.16
C ASP A 145 5.69 11.44 17.59
N PHE A 146 5.49 11.20 16.29
CA PHE A 146 4.22 11.45 15.60
C PHE A 146 3.23 10.33 15.81
N VAL A 147 3.73 9.11 16.02
CA VAL A 147 2.93 7.91 16.22
C VAL A 147 3.49 7.09 17.37
N ASP A 148 2.66 6.18 17.90
CA ASP A 148 3.04 5.21 18.92
C ASP A 148 2.48 3.83 18.52
N LEU A 149 3.36 2.89 18.27
CA LEU A 149 2.99 1.52 17.92
C LEU A 149 2.42 0.78 19.13
N ALA A 150 1.37 0.00 18.93
CA ALA A 150 0.83 -0.83 20.00
C ALA A 150 1.88 -1.84 20.49
N GLU A 151 1.83 -2.19 21.76
CA GLU A 151 2.80 -3.06 22.44
C GLU A 151 2.97 -4.41 21.74
N SER A 152 1.88 -4.97 21.19
CA SER A 152 1.88 -6.22 20.43
C SER A 152 2.75 -6.21 19.16
N TYR A 153 3.11 -5.04 18.67
CA TYR A 153 3.95 -4.85 17.45
C TYR A 153 5.34 -4.32 17.76
N THR A 154 5.66 -4.14 19.04
CA THR A 154 6.96 -3.70 19.53
C THR A 154 7.67 -4.82 20.28
N ARG A 155 8.95 -4.63 20.55
CA ARG A 155 9.75 -5.56 21.35
C ARG A 155 10.63 -4.79 22.32
N SER A 156 10.53 -5.11 23.60
CA SER A 156 11.40 -4.57 24.63
C SER A 156 12.85 -4.99 24.42
N SER A 157 13.76 -4.12 24.81
CA SER A 157 15.19 -4.47 24.87
C SER A 157 15.49 -5.38 26.05
N VAL A 158 16.40 -6.32 25.87
CA VAL A 158 16.85 -7.21 26.96
C VAL A 158 17.74 -6.48 27.97
N LEU A 159 18.49 -5.46 27.51
CA LEU A 159 19.48 -4.71 28.31
C LEU A 159 19.01 -3.32 28.75
N MET A 160 18.09 -2.72 27.98
CA MET A 160 17.64 -1.34 28.16
C MET A 160 16.15 -1.33 28.46
N PRO A 161 15.72 -1.27 29.74
CA PRO A 161 14.31 -1.44 30.12
C PRO A 161 13.39 -0.34 29.57
N GLN A 162 13.92 0.85 29.28
CA GLN A 162 13.17 1.96 28.69
C GLN A 162 13.01 1.85 27.19
N LYS A 163 13.76 0.95 26.50
CA LYS A 163 13.80 0.87 25.04
C LYS A 163 12.74 -0.06 24.50
N ARG A 164 11.85 0.48 23.68
CA ARG A 164 10.83 -0.23 22.94
C ARG A 164 11.12 -0.14 21.43
N ASN A 165 11.38 -1.26 20.79
CA ASN A 165 11.77 -1.30 19.39
C ASN A 165 10.55 -1.53 18.51
N PRO A 166 10.40 -0.84 17.36
CA PRO A 166 9.34 -1.05 16.38
C PRO A 166 9.56 -2.34 15.58
N TYR A 167 9.53 -3.49 16.27
CA TYR A 167 9.96 -4.79 15.74
C TYR A 167 9.18 -5.22 14.50
N ALA A 168 7.86 -5.00 14.48
CA ALA A 168 7.03 -5.36 13.34
C ALA A 168 7.48 -4.64 12.05
N MET A 169 7.92 -3.40 12.15
CA MET A 169 8.41 -2.61 11.00
C MET A 169 9.64 -3.26 10.36
N SER A 170 10.60 -3.67 11.17
CA SER A 170 11.81 -4.37 10.70
C SER A 170 11.46 -5.70 10.01
N ILE A 171 10.45 -6.44 10.50
CA ILE A 171 9.98 -7.69 9.87
C ILE A 171 9.38 -7.41 8.49
N VAL A 172 8.55 -6.39 8.36
CA VAL A 172 7.93 -6.01 7.06
C VAL A 172 9.01 -5.63 6.05
N ARG A 173 9.97 -4.78 6.46
CA ARG A 173 11.07 -4.33 5.60
C ARG A 173 11.97 -5.49 5.17
N GLY A 174 12.30 -6.39 6.09
CA GLY A 174 13.06 -7.61 5.77
C GLY A 174 12.33 -8.53 4.81
N ALA A 175 11.02 -8.72 4.98
CA ALA A 175 10.20 -9.55 4.09
C ALA A 175 10.14 -9.00 2.66
N ALA A 176 10.08 -7.67 2.49
CA ALA A 176 10.14 -7.03 1.18
C ALA A 176 11.45 -7.40 0.46
N GLY A 177 12.59 -7.30 1.13
CA GLY A 177 13.89 -7.70 0.59
C GLY A 177 13.95 -9.18 0.20
N VAL A 178 13.39 -10.06 1.03
CA VAL A 178 13.29 -11.50 0.74
C VAL A 178 12.47 -11.75 -0.53
N LEU A 179 11.29 -11.10 -0.67
CA LEU A 179 10.43 -11.27 -1.84
C LEU A 179 11.06 -10.74 -3.13
N ILE A 180 11.76 -9.62 -3.08
CA ILE A 180 12.54 -9.10 -4.21
C ILE A 180 13.59 -10.12 -4.66
N GLY A 181 14.35 -10.69 -3.73
CA GLY A 181 15.34 -11.73 -4.02
C GLY A 181 14.71 -12.99 -4.61
N ARG A 182 13.57 -13.43 -4.11
CA ARG A 182 12.83 -14.59 -4.61
C ARG A 182 12.27 -14.37 -6.01
N LEU A 183 11.77 -13.18 -6.33
CA LEU A 183 11.31 -12.83 -7.67
C LEU A 183 12.48 -12.90 -8.68
N ALA A 184 13.61 -12.31 -8.33
CA ALA A 184 14.83 -12.40 -9.17
C ALA A 184 15.30 -13.84 -9.35
N GLY A 185 15.29 -14.64 -8.27
CA GLY A 185 15.61 -16.07 -8.30
C GLY A 185 14.66 -16.88 -9.18
N LEU A 186 13.34 -16.60 -9.09
CA LEU A 186 12.33 -17.23 -9.95
C LEU A 186 12.63 -16.98 -11.43
N LEU A 187 12.85 -15.71 -11.81
CA LEU A 187 13.20 -15.34 -13.18
C LEU A 187 14.44 -16.04 -13.69
N ALA A 188 15.44 -16.24 -12.82
CA ALA A 188 16.65 -17.00 -13.18
C ALA A 188 16.38 -18.51 -13.39
N VAL A 189 15.47 -19.09 -12.59
CA VAL A 189 15.13 -20.51 -12.65
C VAL A 189 14.28 -20.85 -13.88
N VAL A 190 13.29 -20.01 -14.23
CA VAL A 190 12.32 -20.33 -15.30
C VAL A 190 12.88 -20.17 -16.72
N LYS A 191 14.03 -19.56 -16.91
CA LYS A 191 14.68 -19.39 -18.22
C LYS A 191 15.36 -20.67 -18.70
N THR A 192 14.63 -21.73 -18.96
CA THR A 192 15.16 -23.00 -19.42
C THR A 192 14.86 -23.26 -20.90
N PRO A 193 15.83 -23.71 -21.69
CA PRO A 193 15.59 -24.02 -23.09
C PRO A 193 14.90 -25.38 -23.26
N SER A 194 14.26 -25.59 -24.43
CA SER A 194 13.77 -26.90 -24.89
C SER A 194 12.82 -27.60 -23.94
N ALA A 195 11.95 -26.82 -23.20
CA ALA A 195 10.97 -27.34 -22.25
C ALA A 195 11.56 -28.28 -21.18
N ARG A 196 12.78 -28.01 -20.73
CA ARG A 196 13.38 -28.72 -19.59
C ARG A 196 12.65 -28.33 -18.32
N THR A 197 12.02 -29.30 -17.64
CA THR A 197 11.09 -29.06 -16.53
C THR A 197 11.69 -29.22 -15.13
N ASP A 198 12.82 -29.88 -15.00
CA ASP A 198 13.45 -30.20 -13.72
C ASP A 198 13.77 -28.94 -12.89
N ASN A 199 14.11 -27.86 -13.54
CA ASN A 199 14.33 -26.56 -12.87
C ASN A 199 13.05 -26.00 -12.22
N LEU A 200 11.88 -26.31 -12.77
CA LEU A 200 10.59 -25.75 -12.29
C LEU A 200 10.19 -26.30 -10.93
N ILE A 201 10.79 -27.41 -10.48
CA ILE A 201 10.58 -27.94 -9.14
C ILE A 201 10.89 -26.88 -8.06
N PHE A 202 11.85 -26.00 -8.31
CA PHE A 202 12.17 -24.90 -7.43
C PHE A 202 11.11 -23.77 -7.46
N ALA A 203 10.37 -23.60 -8.56
CA ALA A 203 9.31 -22.60 -8.69
C ALA A 203 8.03 -23.05 -7.98
N TYR A 204 7.64 -24.30 -8.10
CA TYR A 204 6.35 -24.81 -7.64
C TYR A 204 6.13 -24.70 -6.12
N GLY A 205 7.17 -24.86 -5.33
CA GLY A 205 7.11 -24.69 -3.88
C GLY A 205 7.39 -23.25 -3.45
N GLU A 206 8.27 -22.56 -4.16
CA GLU A 206 8.72 -21.21 -3.75
C GLU A 206 7.67 -20.13 -3.96
N VAL A 207 6.91 -20.18 -5.07
CA VAL A 207 5.87 -19.18 -5.35
C VAL A 207 4.76 -19.21 -4.30
N PRO A 208 4.11 -20.35 -3.97
CA PRO A 208 3.11 -20.39 -2.89
C PRO A 208 3.66 -19.93 -1.53
N ARG A 209 4.88 -20.34 -1.16
CA ARG A 209 5.51 -19.90 0.11
C ARG A 209 5.77 -18.40 0.14
N SER A 210 6.13 -17.82 -0.99
CA SER A 210 6.36 -16.38 -1.12
C SER A 210 5.08 -15.58 -1.02
N LEU A 211 4.01 -16.04 -1.66
CA LEU A 211 2.70 -15.41 -1.56
C LEU A 211 2.10 -15.56 -0.15
N ASP A 212 2.32 -16.69 0.54
CA ASP A 212 1.95 -16.84 1.94
C ASP A 212 2.72 -15.87 2.85
N LEU A 213 4.01 -15.67 2.59
CA LEU A 213 4.78 -14.63 3.30
C LEU A 213 4.18 -13.24 3.05
N ALA A 214 3.85 -12.91 1.81
CA ALA A 214 3.21 -11.64 1.46
C ALA A 214 1.87 -11.48 2.20
N ALA A 215 1.04 -12.51 2.26
CA ALA A 215 -0.23 -12.53 2.97
C ALA A 215 -0.05 -12.26 4.47
N ARG A 216 0.88 -12.97 5.13
CA ARG A 216 1.17 -12.76 6.56
C ARG A 216 1.66 -11.36 6.86
N VAL A 217 2.53 -10.81 6.02
CA VAL A 217 3.05 -9.44 6.18
C VAL A 217 1.96 -8.41 5.96
N THR A 218 1.07 -8.63 5.00
CA THR A 218 -0.07 -7.73 4.75
C THR A 218 -1.03 -7.70 5.94
N ARG A 219 -1.36 -8.87 6.52
CA ARG A 219 -2.15 -8.95 7.76
C ARG A 219 -1.46 -8.25 8.93
N LEU A 220 -0.13 -8.44 9.09
CA LEU A 220 0.66 -7.77 10.11
C LEU A 220 0.52 -6.25 10.01
N MET A 221 0.74 -5.69 8.81
CA MET A 221 0.60 -4.25 8.59
C MET A 221 -0.83 -3.74 8.79
N GLY A 222 -1.84 -4.53 8.40
CA GLY A 222 -3.22 -4.21 8.69
C GLY A 222 -3.50 -4.11 10.20
N GLY A 223 -2.90 -5.00 11.00
CA GLY A 223 -2.99 -4.94 12.46
C GLY A 223 -2.26 -3.74 13.06
N VAL A 224 -1.07 -3.43 12.56
CA VAL A 224 -0.30 -2.25 12.97
C VAL A 224 -1.10 -0.98 12.73
N VAL A 225 -1.58 -0.77 11.50
CA VAL A 225 -2.34 0.43 11.14
C VAL A 225 -3.62 0.56 11.98
N ALA A 226 -4.38 -0.52 12.15
CA ALA A 226 -5.63 -0.49 12.91
C ALA A 226 -5.45 -0.09 14.37
N THR A 227 -4.28 -0.35 14.96
CA THR A 227 -3.98 -0.10 16.38
C THR A 227 -3.02 1.07 16.60
N LEU A 228 -2.62 1.73 15.53
CA LEU A 228 -1.70 2.87 15.58
C LEU A 228 -2.30 4.01 16.40
N ARG A 229 -1.53 4.54 17.33
CA ARG A 229 -1.86 5.76 18.07
C ARG A 229 -1.18 6.92 17.39
N VAL A 230 -1.96 7.85 16.89
CA VAL A 230 -1.46 9.09 16.29
C VAL A 230 -1.38 10.15 17.38
N ARG A 231 -0.37 11.03 17.33
CA ARG A 231 -0.16 12.14 18.27
C ARG A 231 -0.35 13.48 17.58
N PRO A 232 -1.60 13.95 17.45
CA PRO A 232 -1.94 15.16 16.72
C PRO A 232 -1.19 16.39 17.23
N GLU A 233 -0.97 16.47 18.55
CA GLU A 233 -0.30 17.61 19.19
C GLU A 233 1.16 17.72 18.73
N ARG A 234 1.87 16.58 18.64
CA ARG A 234 3.27 16.55 18.15
C ARG A 234 3.37 16.92 16.68
N MET A 235 2.42 16.42 15.86
CA MET A 235 2.34 16.79 14.45
C MET A 235 2.08 18.29 14.29
N TRP A 236 1.17 18.83 15.08
CA TRP A 236 0.87 20.27 15.09
C TRP A 236 2.06 21.12 15.54
N GLU A 237 2.71 20.77 16.66
CA GLU A 237 3.91 21.47 17.14
C GLU A 237 5.01 21.51 16.08
N SER A 238 5.27 20.37 15.43
CA SER A 238 6.24 20.28 14.35
C SER A 238 5.86 21.18 13.17
N LEU A 239 4.59 21.16 12.78
CA LEU A 239 4.08 21.93 11.65
C LEU A 239 4.18 23.44 11.85
N VAL A 240 3.74 23.94 13.02
CA VAL A 240 3.79 25.37 13.32
C VAL A 240 5.20 25.88 13.65
N GLY A 241 6.12 24.99 13.97
CA GLY A 241 7.53 25.30 14.21
C GLY A 241 8.31 25.65 12.94
N GLY A 242 7.79 25.26 11.75
CA GLY A 242 8.43 25.43 10.45
C GLY A 242 7.83 26.56 9.61
N PHE A 243 8.10 26.48 8.30
CA PHE A 243 7.60 27.40 7.28
C PHE A 243 6.84 26.66 6.15
N SER A 244 6.12 25.61 6.47
CA SER A 244 5.40 24.80 5.51
C SER A 244 4.30 25.56 4.75
N GLN A 245 3.88 26.72 5.25
CA GLN A 245 2.92 27.66 4.66
C GLN A 245 3.51 28.49 3.51
N ALA A 246 4.85 28.52 3.35
CA ALA A 246 5.52 29.45 2.44
C ALA A 246 5.06 29.32 0.98
N THR A 247 4.73 28.11 0.53
CA THR A 247 4.19 27.90 -0.83
C THR A 247 2.82 28.54 -1.00
N ASP A 248 1.93 28.32 -0.04
CA ASP A 248 0.56 28.89 -0.05
C ASP A 248 0.60 30.42 0.06
N LEU A 249 1.51 30.94 0.88
CA LEU A 249 1.75 32.37 0.98
C LEU A 249 2.25 32.96 -0.36
N ALA A 250 3.14 32.26 -1.09
CA ALA A 250 3.60 32.72 -2.39
C ALA A 250 2.47 32.70 -3.44
N GLU A 251 1.63 31.69 -3.43
CA GLU A 251 0.42 31.62 -4.28
C GLU A 251 -0.57 32.74 -3.96
N TYR A 252 -0.80 33.00 -2.68
CA TYR A 252 -1.64 34.09 -2.22
C TYR A 252 -1.12 35.47 -2.66
N VAL A 253 0.17 35.72 -2.47
CA VAL A 253 0.84 36.98 -2.94
C VAL A 253 0.71 37.13 -4.45
N MET A 254 0.92 36.06 -5.22
CA MET A 254 0.73 36.09 -6.67
C MET A 254 -0.70 36.48 -7.06
N GLN A 255 -1.70 35.88 -6.42
CA GLN A 255 -3.11 36.11 -6.74
C GLN A 255 -3.61 37.50 -6.33
N THR A 256 -3.08 38.06 -5.23
CA THR A 256 -3.59 39.27 -4.60
C THR A 256 -2.84 40.53 -4.99
N CYS A 257 -1.52 40.43 -5.24
CA CYS A 257 -0.62 41.58 -5.40
C CYS A 257 -0.19 41.87 -6.84
N GLU A 258 -0.81 41.24 -7.85
CA GLU A 258 -0.52 41.43 -9.25
C GLU A 258 0.98 41.21 -9.61
N VAL A 259 1.57 40.19 -9.08
CA VAL A 259 2.94 39.75 -9.37
C VAL A 259 2.94 38.32 -9.91
N ASP A 260 3.93 38.00 -10.75
CA ASP A 260 4.11 36.59 -11.18
C ASP A 260 4.61 35.70 -10.04
N TYR A 261 4.40 34.39 -10.18
CA TYR A 261 4.77 33.40 -9.14
C TYR A 261 6.25 33.45 -8.79
N ARG A 262 7.14 33.64 -9.75
CA ARG A 262 8.58 33.69 -9.53
C ARG A 262 8.97 34.90 -8.66
N THR A 263 8.31 36.01 -8.87
CA THR A 263 8.45 37.22 -8.05
C THR A 263 7.91 37.00 -6.65
N ALA A 264 6.70 36.46 -6.50
CA ALA A 264 6.12 36.11 -5.22
C ALA A 264 7.01 35.13 -4.45
N TYR A 265 7.52 34.08 -5.10
CA TYR A 265 8.47 33.12 -4.53
C TYR A 265 9.74 33.78 -3.97
N ARG A 266 10.33 34.74 -4.69
CA ARG A 266 11.53 35.47 -4.21
C ARG A 266 11.22 36.31 -2.98
N VAL A 267 10.13 37.07 -3.01
CA VAL A 267 9.71 37.90 -1.88
C VAL A 267 9.46 37.05 -0.64
N VAL A 268 8.63 35.99 -0.75
CA VAL A 268 8.34 35.09 0.36
C VAL A 268 9.60 34.35 0.81
N GLY A 269 10.44 33.89 -0.11
CA GLY A 269 11.71 33.24 0.23
C GLY A 269 12.68 34.13 1.02
N THR A 270 12.72 35.44 0.68
CA THR A 270 13.50 36.45 1.44
C THR A 270 12.88 36.70 2.81
N THR A 271 11.54 36.80 2.89
CA THR A 271 10.83 36.96 4.16
C THR A 271 11.06 35.77 5.10
N VAL A 272 10.95 34.54 4.58
CA VAL A 272 11.20 33.30 5.36
C VAL A 272 12.63 33.23 5.86
N ARG A 273 13.62 33.58 5.03
CA ARG A 273 15.02 33.58 5.44
C ARG A 273 15.29 34.57 6.58
N ASP A 274 14.75 35.77 6.46
CA ASP A 274 14.91 36.82 7.48
C ASP A 274 14.21 36.43 8.78
N ALA A 275 13.02 35.85 8.70
CA ALA A 275 12.25 35.36 9.85
C ALA A 275 13.01 34.21 10.55
N ALA A 276 13.52 33.25 9.79
CA ALA A 276 14.29 32.14 10.33
C ALA A 276 15.56 32.59 11.06
N GLN A 277 16.28 33.61 10.54
CA GLN A 277 17.45 34.21 11.21
C GLN A 277 17.08 34.89 12.53
N LYS A 278 15.84 35.37 12.67
CA LYS A 278 15.32 35.98 13.90
C LYS A 278 14.71 34.96 14.87
N GLY A 279 14.69 33.67 14.52
CA GLY A 279 14.07 32.59 15.30
C GLY A 279 12.53 32.63 15.29
N LEU A 280 11.94 33.29 14.32
CA LEU A 280 10.47 33.36 14.13
C LEU A 280 9.99 32.12 13.37
N ARG A 281 8.69 31.82 13.52
CA ARG A 281 8.02 30.69 12.88
C ARG A 281 7.20 31.17 11.68
N GLY A 282 6.74 30.28 10.84
CA GLY A 282 5.89 30.61 9.68
C GLY A 282 4.60 31.33 10.06
N ILE A 283 4.01 30.98 11.21
CA ILE A 283 2.79 31.63 11.74
C ILE A 283 3.03 33.04 12.32
N ASP A 284 4.28 33.43 12.53
CA ASP A 284 4.65 34.73 13.09
C ASP A 284 4.95 35.78 11.98
N LEU A 285 4.80 35.41 10.70
CA LEU A 285 5.04 36.31 9.56
C LEU A 285 3.99 37.42 9.53
N THR A 286 4.42 38.65 9.17
CA THR A 286 3.55 39.82 9.10
C THR A 286 3.59 40.49 7.74
N GLY A 287 2.57 41.32 7.43
CA GLY A 287 2.54 42.13 6.23
C GLY A 287 3.74 43.06 6.10
N GLN A 288 4.18 43.63 7.23
CA GLN A 288 5.38 44.47 7.26
C GLN A 288 6.65 43.70 6.81
N MET A 289 6.82 42.45 7.27
CA MET A 289 7.97 41.62 6.83
C MET A 289 7.96 41.34 5.35
N LEU A 290 6.77 41.07 4.79
CA LEU A 290 6.57 40.90 3.35
C LEU A 290 6.89 42.19 2.59
N ASP A 291 6.46 43.34 3.08
CA ASP A 291 6.74 44.63 2.47
C ASP A 291 8.23 44.98 2.48
N GLU A 292 8.93 44.75 3.59
CA GLU A 292 10.39 44.93 3.69
C GLU A 292 11.14 44.05 2.68
N ALA A 293 10.72 42.79 2.50
CA ALA A 293 11.28 41.90 1.51
C ALA A 293 10.93 42.35 0.07
N ALA A 294 9.69 42.74 -0.18
CA ALA A 294 9.22 43.19 -1.48
C ALA A 294 9.93 44.46 -1.95
N VAL A 295 10.17 45.43 -1.08
CA VAL A 295 10.95 46.64 -1.41
C VAL A 295 12.36 46.25 -1.87
N ARG A 296 13.00 45.27 -1.25
CA ARG A 296 14.32 44.77 -1.65
C ARG A 296 14.30 44.02 -2.99
N GLU A 297 13.26 43.22 -3.25
CA GLU A 297 13.20 42.34 -4.40
C GLU A 297 12.61 43.00 -5.65
N ILE A 298 11.63 43.91 -5.49
CA ILE A 298 10.86 44.53 -6.58
C ILE A 298 10.69 46.05 -6.47
N GLY A 299 11.31 46.69 -5.50
CA GLY A 299 11.33 48.16 -5.35
C GLY A 299 10.02 48.80 -4.85
N ARG A 300 9.01 47.99 -4.46
CA ARG A 300 7.72 48.48 -3.92
C ARG A 300 7.17 47.52 -2.87
N PRO A 301 6.39 48.00 -1.89
CA PRO A 301 5.69 47.15 -0.95
C PRO A 301 4.53 46.40 -1.64
N LEU A 302 4.06 45.30 -1.00
CA LEU A 302 2.87 44.57 -1.41
C LEU A 302 1.59 45.18 -0.84
N GLY A 303 1.68 45.77 0.36
CA GLY A 303 0.55 46.43 1.04
C GLY A 303 -0.44 45.49 1.69
N LEU A 304 -0.05 44.26 2.03
CA LEU A 304 -0.88 43.29 2.73
C LEU A 304 -0.92 43.60 4.24
N ALA A 305 -2.11 43.64 4.82
CA ALA A 305 -2.26 43.78 6.27
C ALA A 305 -2.16 42.39 6.93
N ASP A 306 -1.79 42.33 8.21
CA ASP A 306 -1.66 41.07 8.96
C ASP A 306 -2.95 40.24 8.95
N ARG A 307 -4.13 40.89 9.03
CA ARG A 307 -5.44 40.23 8.92
C ARG A 307 -5.66 39.50 7.58
N ASP A 308 -5.00 39.95 6.52
CA ASP A 308 -5.12 39.36 5.18
C ASP A 308 -4.29 38.05 5.10
N LEU A 309 -3.36 37.86 6.05
CA LEU A 309 -2.48 36.71 6.15
C LEU A 309 -2.98 35.62 7.10
N GLU A 310 -3.95 35.88 7.96
CA GLU A 310 -4.44 34.95 8.99
C GLU A 310 -4.80 33.58 8.44
N ASP A 311 -5.48 33.54 7.30
CA ASP A 311 -5.94 32.28 6.70
C ASP A 311 -4.81 31.54 5.99
N VAL A 312 -3.96 32.26 5.29
CA VAL A 312 -2.87 31.67 4.49
C VAL A 312 -1.64 31.29 5.33
N LEU A 313 -1.58 31.77 6.59
CA LEU A 313 -0.55 31.35 7.56
C LEU A 313 -1.05 30.27 8.53
N ASP A 314 -2.34 29.97 8.57
CA ASP A 314 -2.90 28.89 9.38
C ASP A 314 -2.76 27.54 8.66
N PRO A 315 -1.89 26.63 9.13
CA PRO A 315 -1.70 25.34 8.48
C PRO A 315 -2.97 24.49 8.38
N ARG A 316 -3.90 24.65 9.32
CA ARG A 316 -5.19 23.93 9.29
C ARG A 316 -6.06 24.44 8.16
N LYS A 317 -6.18 25.75 8.01
CA LYS A 317 -6.96 26.36 6.92
C LYS A 317 -6.38 25.99 5.55
N ILE A 318 -5.04 25.95 5.43
CA ILE A 318 -4.36 25.50 4.22
C ILE A 318 -4.73 24.04 3.89
N ALA A 319 -4.55 23.11 4.82
CA ALA A 319 -4.87 21.69 4.60
C ALA A 319 -6.35 21.49 4.25
N PHE A 320 -7.26 22.17 4.98
CA PHE A 320 -8.71 22.06 4.77
C PHE A 320 -9.19 22.76 3.49
N GLY A 321 -8.40 23.71 2.98
CA GLY A 321 -8.65 24.38 1.69
C GLY A 321 -8.29 23.52 0.46
N ARG A 322 -7.62 22.38 0.61
CA ARG A 322 -7.24 21.48 -0.49
C ARG A 322 -8.44 20.64 -0.97
N THR A 323 -9.43 21.30 -1.56
CA THR A 323 -10.73 20.70 -1.95
C THR A 323 -10.76 20.11 -3.35
N SER A 324 -9.67 20.22 -4.13
CA SER A 324 -9.55 19.55 -5.43
C SER A 324 -9.63 18.03 -5.29
N PRO A 325 -10.06 17.30 -6.35
CA PRO A 325 -10.08 15.83 -6.31
C PRO A 325 -8.72 15.24 -5.88
N GLY A 326 -8.74 14.41 -4.84
CA GLY A 326 -7.52 13.82 -4.28
C GLY A 326 -6.76 14.72 -3.30
N GLY A 327 -7.27 15.90 -2.97
CA GLY A 327 -6.67 16.83 -2.02
C GLY A 327 -6.84 16.41 -0.55
N ALA A 328 -6.17 17.14 0.35
CA ALA A 328 -6.10 16.80 1.78
C ALA A 328 -7.29 17.34 2.61
N ALA A 329 -8.26 18.05 2.00
CA ALA A 329 -9.43 18.52 2.72
C ALA A 329 -10.21 17.36 3.38
N PRO A 330 -10.70 17.50 4.62
CA PRO A 330 -11.34 16.42 5.35
C PRO A 330 -12.50 15.74 4.60
N GLY A 331 -13.31 16.52 3.87
CA GLY A 331 -14.40 15.98 3.04
C GLY A 331 -13.89 15.07 1.93
N ILE A 332 -12.83 15.48 1.23
CA ILE A 332 -12.20 14.71 0.16
C ILE A 332 -11.54 13.43 0.72
N VAL A 333 -10.87 13.55 1.87
CA VAL A 333 -10.25 12.38 2.54
C VAL A 333 -11.30 11.35 2.91
N ARG A 334 -12.45 11.76 3.49
CA ARG A 334 -13.56 10.85 3.83
C ARG A 334 -14.19 10.20 2.58
N GLU A 335 -14.33 10.96 1.50
CA GLU A 335 -14.81 10.43 0.22
C GLU A 335 -13.86 9.36 -0.32
N MET A 336 -12.55 9.66 -0.37
CA MET A 336 -11.52 8.70 -0.81
C MET A 336 -11.49 7.44 0.07
N ALA A 337 -11.59 7.58 1.38
CA ALA A 337 -11.67 6.46 2.31
C ALA A 337 -12.92 5.59 2.07
N GLY A 338 -14.07 6.22 1.85
CA GLY A 338 -15.31 5.56 1.49
C GLY A 338 -15.19 4.74 0.20
N ASN A 339 -14.61 5.34 -0.84
CA ASN A 339 -14.37 4.67 -2.11
C ASN A 339 -13.41 3.47 -1.95
N CYS A 340 -12.33 3.61 -1.18
CA CYS A 340 -11.42 2.51 -0.89
C CYS A 340 -12.14 1.35 -0.19
N ARG A 341 -13.01 1.62 0.79
CA ARG A 341 -13.79 0.57 1.48
C ARG A 341 -14.75 -0.16 0.55
N VAL A 342 -15.44 0.57 -0.31
CA VAL A 342 -16.36 -0.03 -1.29
C VAL A 342 -15.61 -0.99 -2.23
N GLU A 343 -14.50 -0.56 -2.78
CA GLU A 343 -13.71 -1.39 -3.70
C GLU A 343 -13.01 -2.56 -2.97
N ALA A 344 -12.55 -2.37 -1.75
CA ALA A 344 -12.01 -3.45 -0.92
C ALA A 344 -13.08 -4.50 -0.59
N GLY A 345 -14.30 -4.09 -0.27
CA GLY A 345 -15.43 -5.00 -0.05
C GLY A 345 -15.75 -5.86 -1.27
N LYS A 346 -15.78 -5.27 -2.46
CA LYS A 346 -15.96 -6.00 -3.73
C LYS A 346 -14.86 -7.04 -3.97
N LEU A 347 -13.61 -6.62 -3.72
CA LEU A 347 -12.45 -7.50 -3.86
C LEU A 347 -12.51 -8.69 -2.90
N GLU A 348 -12.85 -8.44 -1.64
CA GLU A 348 -12.98 -9.48 -0.62
C GLU A 348 -14.11 -10.44 -0.95
N GLU A 349 -15.29 -9.95 -1.31
CA GLU A 349 -16.44 -10.76 -1.70
C GLU A 349 -16.11 -11.70 -2.85
N GLU A 350 -15.51 -11.18 -3.92
CA GLU A 350 -15.12 -11.98 -5.08
C GLU A 350 -14.07 -13.04 -4.71
N ALA A 351 -13.05 -12.68 -3.93
CA ALA A 351 -12.03 -13.63 -3.49
C ALA A 351 -12.62 -14.74 -2.58
N ARG A 352 -13.55 -14.40 -1.67
CA ARG A 352 -14.26 -15.37 -0.82
C ARG A 352 -15.19 -16.28 -1.62
N ARG A 353 -15.89 -15.76 -2.61
CA ARG A 353 -16.74 -16.54 -3.52
C ARG A 353 -15.91 -17.61 -4.23
N ARG A 354 -14.73 -17.25 -4.74
CA ARG A 354 -13.81 -18.20 -5.39
C ARG A 354 -13.31 -19.27 -4.41
N GLN A 355 -12.92 -18.89 -3.20
CA GLN A 355 -12.49 -19.86 -2.19
C GLN A 355 -13.60 -20.84 -1.81
N ALA A 356 -14.85 -20.38 -1.73
CA ALA A 356 -15.98 -21.26 -1.48
C ALA A 356 -16.14 -22.28 -2.61
N HIS A 357 -16.10 -21.85 -3.86
CA HIS A 357 -16.15 -22.74 -5.02
C HIS A 357 -15.05 -23.82 -4.98
N TYR A 358 -13.82 -23.46 -4.64
CA TYR A 358 -12.71 -24.43 -4.56
C TYR A 358 -12.92 -25.47 -3.45
N ARG A 359 -13.38 -25.05 -2.28
CA ARG A 359 -13.70 -25.97 -1.15
C ARG A 359 -14.86 -26.91 -1.49
N ASP A 360 -15.90 -26.39 -2.14
CA ASP A 360 -17.06 -27.20 -2.52
C ASP A 360 -16.70 -28.25 -3.57
N ALA A 361 -15.82 -27.91 -4.53
CA ALA A 361 -15.33 -28.87 -5.51
C ALA A 361 -14.50 -29.98 -4.85
N GLU A 362 -13.59 -29.62 -3.94
CA GLU A 362 -12.80 -30.58 -3.18
C GLU A 362 -13.68 -31.52 -2.32
N ALA A 363 -14.67 -30.96 -1.63
CA ALA A 363 -15.59 -31.75 -0.82
C ALA A 363 -16.38 -32.77 -1.67
N ARG A 364 -16.91 -32.34 -2.83
CA ARG A 364 -17.62 -33.23 -3.78
C ARG A 364 -16.69 -34.33 -4.30
N LEU A 365 -15.45 -34.00 -4.67
CA LEU A 365 -14.48 -34.97 -5.17
C LEU A 365 -14.16 -36.04 -4.12
N LEU A 366 -13.96 -35.64 -2.88
CA LEU A 366 -13.70 -36.56 -1.76
C LEU A 366 -14.92 -37.46 -1.47
N GLU A 367 -16.13 -36.97 -1.55
CA GLU A 367 -17.36 -37.73 -1.42
C GLU A 367 -17.47 -38.80 -2.50
N MET A 368 -17.28 -38.42 -3.77
CA MET A 368 -17.28 -39.35 -4.91
C MET A 368 -16.19 -40.43 -4.74
N ALA A 369 -15.00 -40.10 -4.34
CA ALA A 369 -13.91 -41.04 -4.12
C ALA A 369 -14.25 -42.06 -3.02
N ARG A 370 -14.87 -41.62 -1.91
CA ARG A 370 -15.32 -42.51 -0.82
C ARG A 370 -16.44 -43.46 -1.30
N ALA A 371 -17.44 -42.96 -2.03
CA ALA A 371 -18.51 -43.78 -2.57
C ALA A 371 -17.97 -44.82 -3.54
N GLY A 372 -17.06 -44.45 -4.44
CA GLY A 372 -16.40 -45.36 -5.37
C GLY A 372 -15.60 -46.46 -4.67
N ALA A 373 -14.89 -46.13 -3.59
CA ALA A 373 -14.12 -47.09 -2.80
C ALA A 373 -15.04 -48.12 -2.10
N GLN A 374 -16.20 -47.69 -1.57
CA GLN A 374 -17.18 -48.55 -0.95
C GLN A 374 -17.82 -49.51 -1.95
N ALA A 375 -18.20 -49.01 -3.15
CA ALA A 375 -18.77 -49.84 -4.21
C ALA A 375 -17.77 -50.89 -4.73
N GLY A 376 -16.49 -50.55 -4.86
CA GLY A 376 -15.42 -51.46 -5.25
C GLY A 376 -15.17 -52.57 -4.20
N ALA A 377 -15.26 -52.25 -2.93
CA ALA A 377 -15.10 -53.22 -1.84
C ALA A 377 -16.27 -54.25 -1.84
N SER A 378 -17.52 -53.83 -2.11
CA SER A 378 -18.70 -54.70 -2.17
C SER A 378 -18.73 -55.58 -3.43
N SER A 379 -17.90 -55.34 -4.44
CA SER A 379 -17.82 -56.15 -5.67
C SER A 379 -16.74 -57.23 -5.65
N ILE A 380 -15.96 -57.33 -4.56
CA ILE A 380 -14.88 -58.30 -4.34
C ILE A 380 -15.29 -59.41 -3.34
N GLU A 381 -16.41 -59.23 -2.63
CA GLU A 381 -17.10 -60.29 -1.87
C GLU A 381 -18.10 -61.07 -2.73
#